data_481071984158492b767f2f548c2b1d34
#
_entry.id   481071984158492b767f2f548c2b1d34
#
_cell.length_a   1.000
_cell.length_b   1.000
_cell.length_c   1.000
_cell.angle_alpha   90.00
_cell.angle_beta   90.00
_cell.angle_gamma   90.00
#
_symmetry.space_group_name_H-M   'P 1'
#
loop_
_entity.id
_entity.type
_entity.pdbx_description
1 polymer ?
#
loop_
_entity_poly.entity_id
_entity_poly.type
_entity_poly.pdbx_seq_one_letter_code
_entity_poly.pdbx_strand_id
1 'polypeptide(L)'
;YYGEPTLNKLYQDALHRYEEVGELEEGLHAAFTYLKGALPELQIPAVYMHVSGLNQNVLVGDSLLSLSIDKYLGADYPLYQDFFYVSQRIHMTPAQVLPDYLMGWLMAEYPFSGNERVLLDRMVYEGKLRYTVSLALRLPDASSLLAYTPEVEKWCEANEAEMWQLIVERKQLYTPDQLTTDSFFDANVSPFPSSEAPANVGSWI
;
A
#
# COMPACT_ATOMS: atom_id res chain seq x y z
N TYR A 1 -15.03 21.95 -15.00
CA TYR A 1 -14.37 20.98 -14.11
C TYR A 1 -13.58 21.68 -13.00
N TYR A 2 -12.74 22.66 -13.33
CA TYR A 2 -11.93 23.41 -12.35
C TYR A 2 -12.70 24.50 -11.56
N GLY A 3 -13.98 24.66 -11.77
CA GLY A 3 -14.82 25.64 -11.07
C GLY A 3 -15.65 25.10 -9.93
N GLU A 4 -15.53 23.80 -9.66
CA GLU A 4 -16.28 23.15 -8.59
C GLU A 4 -15.59 23.42 -7.24
N PRO A 5 -16.30 24.03 -6.25
CA PRO A 5 -15.69 24.49 -5.00
C PRO A 5 -14.98 23.41 -4.20
N THR A 6 -15.51 22.18 -4.21
CA THR A 6 -14.97 21.04 -3.48
C THR A 6 -13.61 20.60 -4.04
N LEU A 7 -13.47 20.53 -5.38
CA LEU A 7 -12.21 20.23 -6.04
C LEU A 7 -11.17 21.33 -5.84
N ASN A 8 -11.58 22.58 -5.89
CA ASN A 8 -10.69 23.69 -5.59
C ASN A 8 -10.16 23.65 -4.17
N LYS A 9 -11.04 23.32 -3.19
CA LYS A 9 -10.63 23.16 -1.81
C LYS A 9 -9.64 22.00 -1.66
N LEU A 10 -9.91 20.82 -2.24
CA LEU A 10 -9.02 19.67 -2.25
C LEU A 10 -7.63 20.04 -2.80
N TYR A 11 -7.60 20.77 -3.91
CA TYR A 11 -6.37 21.24 -4.53
C TYR A 11 -5.56 22.14 -3.59
N GLN A 12 -6.21 23.14 -2.98
CA GLN A 12 -5.55 24.06 -2.05
C GLN A 12 -5.06 23.34 -0.78
N ASP A 13 -5.88 22.45 -0.22
CA ASP A 13 -5.52 21.69 0.97
C ASP A 13 -4.31 20.77 0.68
N ALA A 14 -4.26 20.14 -0.50
CA ALA A 14 -3.13 19.30 -0.91
C ALA A 14 -1.84 20.12 -1.10
N LEU A 15 -1.90 21.25 -1.79
CA LEU A 15 -0.73 22.12 -1.96
C LEU A 15 -0.23 22.68 -0.63
N HIS A 16 -1.13 23.08 0.25
CA HIS A 16 -0.75 23.61 1.56
C HIS A 16 -0.13 22.51 2.45
N ARG A 17 -0.68 21.29 2.42
CA ARG A 17 -0.18 20.16 3.21
C ARG A 17 1.25 19.77 2.81
N TYR A 18 1.60 19.91 1.53
CA TYR A 18 2.88 19.53 0.94
C TYR A 18 3.69 20.73 0.44
N GLU A 19 3.51 21.90 1.06
CA GLU A 19 4.32 23.08 0.78
C GLU A 19 5.78 22.88 1.20
N GLU A 20 5.99 22.20 2.34
CA GLU A 20 7.29 21.81 2.87
C GLU A 20 7.53 20.32 2.68
N VAL A 21 8.44 19.94 1.79
CA VAL A 21 8.70 18.54 1.42
C VAL A 21 10.10 18.04 1.80
N GLY A 22 10.89 18.83 2.53
CA GLY A 22 12.29 18.52 2.85
C GLY A 22 12.45 17.15 3.54
N GLU A 23 11.65 16.84 4.55
CA GLU A 23 11.70 15.54 5.24
C GLU A 23 11.35 14.37 4.28
N LEU A 24 10.42 14.59 3.36
CA LEU A 24 10.03 13.60 2.38
C LEU A 24 11.14 13.36 1.34
N GLU A 25 11.80 14.44 0.89
CA GLU A 25 12.97 14.36 -0.01
C GLU A 25 14.13 13.62 0.64
N GLU A 26 14.45 13.93 1.90
CA GLU A 26 15.49 13.24 2.68
C GLU A 26 15.16 11.76 2.85
N GLY A 27 13.90 11.43 3.18
CA GLY A 27 13.42 10.06 3.30
C GLY A 27 13.53 9.26 2.01
N LEU A 28 13.09 9.84 0.88
CA LEU A 28 13.23 9.23 -0.44
C LEU A 28 14.70 9.02 -0.83
N HIS A 29 15.54 10.04 -0.63
CA HIS A 29 16.97 9.94 -0.92
C HIS A 29 17.64 8.82 -0.12
N ALA A 30 17.36 8.72 1.19
CA ALA A 30 17.90 7.66 2.04
C ALA A 30 17.42 6.28 1.59
N ALA A 31 16.13 6.13 1.31
CA ALA A 31 15.54 4.87 0.87
C ALA A 31 16.09 4.43 -0.50
N PHE A 32 16.14 5.30 -1.49
CA PHE A 32 16.70 4.97 -2.81
C PHE A 32 18.21 4.69 -2.76
N THR A 33 18.94 5.36 -1.86
CA THR A 33 20.35 5.05 -1.63
C THR A 33 20.52 3.63 -1.11
N TYR A 34 19.71 3.24 -0.12
CA TYR A 34 19.71 1.86 0.38
C TYR A 34 19.34 0.86 -0.71
N LEU A 35 18.24 1.11 -1.43
CA LEU A 35 17.76 0.23 -2.49
C LEU A 35 18.80 0.06 -3.61
N LYS A 36 19.46 1.13 -4.03
CA LYS A 36 20.53 1.06 -5.06
C LYS A 36 21.72 0.23 -4.58
N GLY A 37 22.03 0.27 -3.30
CA GLY A 37 23.07 -0.59 -2.71
C GLY A 37 22.69 -2.07 -2.68
N ALA A 38 21.42 -2.38 -2.38
CA ALA A 38 20.91 -3.75 -2.30
C ALA A 38 20.53 -4.33 -3.68
N LEU A 39 20.08 -3.47 -4.59
CA LEU A 39 19.60 -3.81 -5.94
C LEU A 39 20.35 -2.93 -6.97
N PRO A 40 21.60 -3.28 -7.34
CA PRO A 40 22.45 -2.41 -8.18
C PRO A 40 21.85 -2.08 -9.55
N GLU A 41 21.01 -2.94 -10.10
CA GLU A 41 20.33 -2.72 -11.39
C GLU A 41 19.14 -1.77 -11.30
N LEU A 42 18.60 -1.52 -10.09
CA LEU A 42 17.45 -0.64 -9.90
C LEU A 42 17.75 0.77 -10.44
N GLN A 43 16.88 1.27 -11.30
CA GLN A 43 16.95 2.67 -11.73
C GLN A 43 16.37 3.56 -10.62
N ILE A 44 16.90 4.79 -10.49
CA ILE A 44 16.32 5.78 -9.56
C ILE A 44 15.50 6.75 -10.40
N PRO A 45 14.18 6.88 -10.15
CA PRO A 45 13.34 7.76 -10.96
C PRO A 45 13.50 9.24 -10.58
N ALA A 46 13.12 10.13 -11.47
CA ALA A 46 12.75 11.48 -11.10
C ALA A 46 11.39 11.44 -10.39
N VAL A 47 11.32 11.96 -9.17
CA VAL A 47 10.11 11.90 -8.33
C VAL A 47 9.35 13.21 -8.41
N TYR A 48 8.04 13.12 -8.60
CA TYR A 48 7.13 14.24 -8.70
C TYR A 48 5.89 14.04 -7.81
N MET A 49 5.17 15.13 -7.59
CA MET A 49 3.85 15.15 -6.99
C MET A 49 2.85 15.75 -7.95
N HIS A 50 1.60 15.28 -7.90
CA HIS A 50 0.50 15.86 -8.66
C HIS A 50 -0.80 15.82 -7.85
N VAL A 51 -1.83 16.49 -8.34
CA VAL A 51 -3.20 16.41 -7.81
C VAL A 51 -4.09 15.85 -8.89
N SER A 52 -4.71 14.69 -8.63
CA SER A 52 -5.54 13.98 -9.62
C SER A 52 -7.04 14.18 -9.46
N GLY A 53 -7.48 14.82 -8.38
CA GLY A 53 -8.90 14.86 -7.99
C GLY A 53 -9.40 13.49 -7.53
N LEU A 54 -8.59 12.77 -6.77
CA LEU A 54 -8.84 11.44 -6.21
C LEU A 54 -8.93 10.28 -7.24
N ASN A 55 -8.56 10.52 -8.49
CA ASN A 55 -8.72 9.52 -9.56
C ASN A 55 -7.56 8.51 -9.66
N GLN A 56 -6.34 8.95 -9.40
CA GLN A 56 -5.14 8.11 -9.54
C GLN A 56 -4.31 8.16 -8.27
N ASN A 57 -3.53 7.10 -8.00
CA ASN A 57 -2.58 7.08 -6.88
C ASN A 57 -1.18 7.39 -7.35
N VAL A 58 -0.68 6.61 -8.29
CA VAL A 58 0.70 6.65 -8.77
C VAL A 58 0.71 6.69 -10.28
N LEU A 59 1.57 7.52 -10.86
CA LEU A 59 1.93 7.52 -12.28
C LEU A 59 3.38 7.08 -12.39
N VAL A 60 3.62 6.05 -13.20
CA VAL A 60 4.96 5.53 -13.46
C VAL A 60 5.25 5.66 -14.95
N GLY A 61 6.40 6.23 -15.29
CA GLY A 61 6.96 6.27 -16.63
C GLY A 61 8.38 5.68 -16.63
N ASP A 62 9.05 5.68 -17.77
CA ASP A 62 10.38 5.05 -17.94
C ASP A 62 11.44 5.52 -16.94
N SER A 63 11.38 6.75 -16.49
CA SER A 63 12.31 7.31 -15.48
C SER A 63 11.59 8.29 -14.57
N LEU A 64 10.27 8.19 -14.45
CA LEU A 64 9.42 9.12 -13.74
C LEU A 64 8.48 8.37 -12.80
N LEU A 65 8.36 8.90 -11.60
CA LEU A 65 7.42 8.45 -10.59
C LEU A 65 6.69 9.65 -10.02
N SER A 66 5.37 9.66 -10.08
CA SER A 66 4.57 10.75 -9.53
C SER A 66 3.44 10.23 -8.67
N LEU A 67 3.28 10.79 -7.47
CA LEU A 67 2.24 10.43 -6.51
C LEU A 67 1.16 11.51 -6.45
N SER A 68 -0.09 11.07 -6.34
CA SER A 68 -1.24 11.97 -6.19
C SER A 68 -1.39 12.37 -4.72
N ILE A 69 -0.84 13.53 -4.35
CA ILE A 69 -0.77 13.99 -2.96
C ILE A 69 -2.14 14.31 -2.34
N ASP A 70 -3.14 14.57 -3.16
CA ASP A 70 -4.52 14.77 -2.72
C ASP A 70 -5.17 13.52 -2.10
N LYS A 71 -4.51 12.37 -2.16
CA LYS A 71 -4.91 11.13 -1.48
C LYS A 71 -4.24 10.90 -0.12
N TYR A 72 -3.42 11.83 0.36
CA TYR A 72 -2.64 11.67 1.59
C TYR A 72 -2.82 12.85 2.57
N LEU A 73 -4.06 13.37 2.66
CA LEU A 73 -4.40 14.49 3.55
C LEU A 73 -4.73 14.07 4.99
N GLY A 74 -4.88 12.77 5.22
CA GLY A 74 -5.23 12.18 6.51
C GLY A 74 -6.52 11.36 6.44
N ALA A 75 -6.60 10.27 7.21
CA ALA A 75 -7.72 9.31 7.19
C ALA A 75 -9.09 9.97 7.45
N ASP A 76 -9.10 11.05 8.23
CA ASP A 76 -10.33 11.78 8.61
C ASP A 76 -10.63 12.98 7.71
N TYR A 77 -9.90 13.15 6.60
CA TYR A 77 -10.18 14.24 5.67
C TYR A 77 -11.64 14.16 5.18
N PRO A 78 -12.44 15.25 5.33
CA PRO A 78 -13.91 15.17 5.16
C PRO A 78 -14.34 14.56 3.81
N LEU A 79 -13.70 14.98 2.72
CA LEU A 79 -14.06 14.50 1.39
C LEU A 79 -13.83 12.98 1.22
N TYR A 80 -12.87 12.39 1.94
CA TYR A 80 -12.64 10.95 1.86
C TYR A 80 -13.78 10.13 2.43
N GLN A 81 -14.51 10.66 3.41
CA GLN A 81 -15.64 9.96 4.04
C GLN A 81 -16.77 9.70 3.06
N ASP A 82 -16.91 10.54 2.02
CA ASP A 82 -17.96 10.43 1.01
C ASP A 82 -17.61 9.40 -0.10
N PHE A 83 -16.31 9.10 -0.30
CA PHE A 83 -15.84 8.34 -1.46
C PHE A 83 -15.09 7.04 -1.11
N PHE A 84 -14.59 6.89 0.12
CA PHE A 84 -13.73 5.77 0.49
C PHE A 84 -14.19 5.08 1.78
N TYR A 85 -14.07 3.75 1.79
CA TYR A 85 -14.29 2.97 3.01
C TYR A 85 -13.21 3.25 4.06
N VAL A 86 -13.51 2.95 5.32
CA VAL A 86 -12.56 3.12 6.45
C VAL A 86 -11.25 2.37 6.18
N SER A 87 -11.33 1.13 5.68
CA SER A 87 -10.19 0.27 5.32
C SER A 87 -9.26 0.90 4.26
N GLN A 88 -9.79 1.73 3.38
CA GLN A 88 -9.00 2.48 2.40
C GLN A 88 -8.39 3.74 3.01
N ARG A 89 -9.19 4.46 3.82
CA ARG A 89 -8.78 5.75 4.41
C ARG A 89 -7.60 5.65 5.37
N ILE A 90 -7.43 4.51 6.06
CA ILE A 90 -6.27 4.30 6.96
C ILE A 90 -4.94 4.42 6.22
N HIS A 91 -4.89 4.11 4.93
CA HIS A 91 -3.72 4.28 4.07
C HIS A 91 -3.60 5.69 3.45
N MET A 92 -4.64 6.53 3.56
CA MET A 92 -4.65 7.86 2.94
C MET A 92 -4.06 8.93 3.87
N THR A 93 -2.90 8.65 4.44
CA THR A 93 -2.22 9.52 5.42
C THR A 93 -0.84 9.93 4.92
N PRO A 94 -0.29 11.05 5.37
CA PRO A 94 1.06 11.48 5.00
C PRO A 94 2.15 10.44 5.29
N ALA A 95 1.97 9.60 6.30
CA ALA A 95 2.92 8.53 6.63
C ALA A 95 3.05 7.46 5.52
N GLN A 96 2.02 7.31 4.68
CA GLN A 96 2.01 6.33 3.58
C GLN A 96 2.64 6.86 2.29
N VAL A 97 2.99 8.15 2.22
CA VAL A 97 3.58 8.73 1.00
C VAL A 97 4.90 8.05 0.61
N LEU A 98 5.84 7.90 1.56
CA LEU A 98 7.12 7.23 1.29
C LEU A 98 6.96 5.74 0.94
N PRO A 99 6.21 4.94 1.72
CA PRO A 99 5.88 3.56 1.35
C PRO A 99 5.31 3.43 -0.06
N ASP A 100 4.32 4.25 -0.41
CA ASP A 100 3.63 4.12 -1.69
C ASP A 100 4.49 4.54 -2.89
N TYR A 101 5.37 5.53 -2.73
CA TYR A 101 6.38 5.85 -3.75
C TYR A 101 7.29 4.65 -4.01
N LEU A 102 7.82 4.03 -2.94
CA LEU A 102 8.75 2.92 -3.07
C LEU A 102 8.06 1.66 -3.60
N MET A 103 6.86 1.34 -3.08
CA MET A 103 6.05 0.23 -3.59
C MET A 103 5.74 0.39 -5.07
N GLY A 104 5.23 1.56 -5.48
CA GLY A 104 4.87 1.83 -6.88
C GLY A 104 6.07 1.70 -7.82
N TRP A 105 7.25 2.17 -7.41
CA TRP A 105 8.46 2.04 -8.22
C TRP A 105 8.96 0.60 -8.29
N LEU A 106 9.03 -0.10 -7.15
CA LEU A 106 9.45 -1.49 -7.13
C LEU A 106 8.52 -2.42 -7.93
N MET A 107 7.21 -2.16 -7.90
CA MET A 107 6.24 -2.90 -8.73
C MET A 107 6.48 -2.69 -10.23
N ALA A 108 6.90 -1.49 -10.62
CA ALA A 108 7.20 -1.19 -12.03
C ALA A 108 8.53 -1.80 -12.49
N GLU A 109 9.57 -1.72 -11.67
CA GLU A 109 10.89 -2.27 -11.99
C GLU A 109 10.94 -3.80 -11.88
N TYR A 110 10.15 -4.39 -10.98
CA TYR A 110 10.05 -5.82 -10.73
C TYR A 110 8.59 -6.29 -10.81
N PRO A 111 7.99 -6.30 -12.02
CA PRO A 111 6.58 -6.65 -12.16
C PRO A 111 6.34 -8.12 -11.79
N PHE A 112 5.10 -8.38 -11.33
CA PHE A 112 4.66 -9.74 -11.02
C PHE A 112 4.81 -10.66 -12.24
N SER A 113 5.45 -11.81 -12.03
CA SER A 113 5.69 -12.81 -13.09
C SER A 113 5.15 -14.20 -12.75
N GLY A 114 4.44 -14.35 -11.61
CA GLY A 114 3.83 -15.58 -11.17
C GLY A 114 2.45 -15.83 -11.78
N ASN A 115 1.73 -16.78 -11.22
CA ASN A 115 0.35 -17.06 -11.61
C ASN A 115 -0.62 -16.26 -10.74
N GLU A 116 -1.34 -15.32 -11.33
CA GLU A 116 -2.34 -14.44 -10.68
C GLU A 116 -3.41 -15.21 -9.87
N ARG A 117 -3.68 -16.44 -10.24
CA ARG A 117 -4.69 -17.29 -9.56
C ARG A 117 -4.13 -18.10 -8.41
N VAL A 118 -2.81 -18.16 -8.25
CA VAL A 118 -2.15 -18.94 -7.20
C VAL A 118 -1.83 -18.02 -6.03
N LEU A 119 -2.48 -18.27 -4.90
CA LEU A 119 -2.34 -17.44 -3.70
C LEU A 119 -0.88 -17.31 -3.26
N LEU A 120 -0.14 -18.42 -3.22
CA LEU A 120 1.26 -18.40 -2.81
C LEU A 120 2.14 -17.50 -3.70
N ASP A 121 1.93 -17.52 -5.01
CA ASP A 121 2.71 -16.68 -5.93
C ASP A 121 2.49 -15.19 -5.61
N ARG A 122 1.22 -14.80 -5.37
CA ARG A 122 0.85 -13.45 -4.98
C ARG A 122 1.40 -13.07 -3.61
N MET A 123 1.24 -13.93 -2.60
CA MET A 123 1.76 -13.70 -1.25
C MET A 123 3.27 -13.50 -1.25
N VAL A 124 4.02 -14.35 -1.95
CA VAL A 124 5.50 -14.24 -2.03
C VAL A 124 5.91 -12.94 -2.72
N TYR A 125 5.21 -12.54 -3.78
CA TYR A 125 5.51 -11.28 -4.47
C TYR A 125 5.25 -10.07 -3.59
N GLU A 126 4.05 -9.96 -3.02
CA GLU A 126 3.67 -8.87 -2.13
C GLU A 126 4.56 -8.79 -0.88
N GLY A 127 4.85 -9.95 -0.28
CA GLY A 127 5.75 -10.03 0.87
C GLY A 127 7.17 -9.56 0.56
N LYS A 128 7.73 -9.92 -0.61
CA LYS A 128 9.03 -9.43 -1.06
C LYS A 128 9.06 -7.92 -1.21
N LEU A 129 8.02 -7.34 -1.82
CA LEU A 129 7.94 -5.90 -2.01
C LEU A 129 7.88 -5.18 -0.66
N ARG A 130 6.95 -5.59 0.23
CA ARG A 130 6.80 -4.98 1.56
C ARG A 130 8.06 -5.12 2.39
N TYR A 131 8.66 -6.30 2.41
CA TYR A 131 9.92 -6.52 3.11
C TYR A 131 11.03 -5.61 2.60
N THR A 132 11.16 -5.46 1.29
CA THR A 132 12.16 -4.58 0.67
C THR A 132 11.92 -3.11 1.04
N VAL A 133 10.67 -2.64 1.03
CA VAL A 133 10.30 -1.28 1.43
C VAL A 133 10.56 -1.07 2.92
N SER A 134 10.20 -2.03 3.79
CA SER A 134 10.44 -1.92 5.24
C SER A 134 11.92 -1.76 5.56
N LEU A 135 12.80 -2.51 4.88
CA LEU A 135 14.24 -2.37 5.03
C LEU A 135 14.74 -1.01 4.55
N ALA A 136 14.25 -0.53 3.40
CA ALA A 136 14.64 0.76 2.84
C ALA A 136 14.24 1.93 3.75
N LEU A 137 13.08 1.83 4.39
CA LEU A 137 12.55 2.82 5.33
C LEU A 137 12.99 2.58 6.79
N ARG A 138 13.76 1.51 7.06
CA ARG A 138 14.21 1.11 8.40
C ARG A 138 13.04 0.92 9.38
N LEU A 139 11.93 0.39 8.91
CA LEU A 139 10.79 0.04 9.76
C LEU A 139 11.12 -1.19 10.63
N PRO A 140 10.47 -1.34 11.79
CA PRO A 140 10.71 -2.49 12.68
C PRO A 140 10.40 -3.83 12.00
N ASP A 141 9.36 -3.86 11.18
CA ASP A 141 8.93 -5.02 10.39
C ASP A 141 8.10 -4.59 9.16
N ALA A 142 7.76 -5.55 8.30
CA ALA A 142 6.95 -5.30 7.11
C ALA A 142 5.46 -5.08 7.42
N SER A 143 4.96 -5.55 8.57
CA SER A 143 3.57 -5.37 8.99
C SER A 143 3.24 -3.89 9.23
N SER A 144 4.24 -3.08 9.58
CA SER A 144 4.12 -1.62 9.71
C SER A 144 3.56 -0.94 8.44
N LEU A 145 3.73 -1.58 7.27
CA LEU A 145 3.21 -1.08 6.00
C LEU A 145 1.72 -1.38 5.79
N LEU A 146 1.14 -2.26 6.60
CA LEU A 146 -0.28 -2.62 6.50
C LEU A 146 -1.19 -1.55 7.12
N ALA A 147 -0.61 -0.64 7.91
CA ALA A 147 -1.31 0.45 8.60
C ALA A 147 -2.53 -0.05 9.42
N TYR A 148 -2.43 -1.24 9.98
CA TYR A 148 -3.48 -1.80 10.83
C TYR A 148 -3.65 -1.00 12.11
N THR A 149 -4.88 -1.00 12.64
CA THR A 149 -5.09 -0.51 14.01
C THR A 149 -4.52 -1.51 15.01
N PRO A 150 -4.15 -1.06 16.23
CA PRO A 150 -3.64 -1.99 17.25
C PRO A 150 -4.58 -3.16 17.56
N GLU A 151 -5.89 -2.97 17.41
CA GLU A 151 -6.88 -4.02 17.61
C GLU A 151 -6.82 -5.07 16.51
N VAL A 152 -6.67 -4.65 15.24
CA VAL A 152 -6.53 -5.54 14.08
C VAL A 152 -5.21 -6.32 14.17
N GLU A 153 -4.12 -5.64 14.48
CA GLU A 153 -2.80 -6.24 14.68
C GLU A 153 -2.84 -7.34 15.74
N LYS A 154 -3.37 -7.01 16.91
CA LYS A 154 -3.53 -7.95 18.01
C LYS A 154 -4.43 -9.15 17.65
N TRP A 155 -5.47 -8.92 16.86
CA TRP A 155 -6.32 -10.01 16.37
C TRP A 155 -5.54 -10.92 15.43
N CYS A 156 -4.78 -10.37 14.49
CA CYS A 156 -3.94 -11.11 13.56
C CYS A 156 -2.89 -11.96 14.29
N GLU A 157 -2.14 -11.37 15.23
CA GLU A 157 -1.15 -12.08 16.04
C GLU A 157 -1.78 -13.26 16.83
N ALA A 158 -2.96 -13.05 17.39
CA ALA A 158 -3.64 -14.07 18.19
C ALA A 158 -4.21 -15.23 17.34
N ASN A 159 -4.50 -14.99 16.06
CA ASN A 159 -5.19 -15.95 15.19
C ASN A 159 -4.31 -16.46 14.02
N GLU A 160 -3.06 -16.04 13.91
CA GLU A 160 -2.17 -16.36 12.78
C GLU A 160 -2.05 -17.87 12.55
N ALA A 161 -1.88 -18.66 13.63
CA ALA A 161 -1.79 -20.11 13.53
C ALA A 161 -3.06 -20.76 12.95
N GLU A 162 -4.23 -20.25 13.36
CA GLU A 162 -5.53 -20.72 12.84
C GLU A 162 -5.73 -20.31 11.38
N MET A 163 -5.33 -19.08 11.02
CA MET A 163 -5.36 -18.60 9.64
C MET A 163 -4.52 -19.51 8.73
N TRP A 164 -3.29 -19.82 9.11
CA TRP A 164 -2.43 -20.75 8.39
C TRP A 164 -3.01 -22.16 8.29
N GLN A 165 -3.57 -22.68 9.39
CA GLN A 165 -4.22 -23.98 9.37
C GLN A 165 -5.36 -24.03 8.35
N LEU A 166 -6.23 -23.04 8.32
CA LEU A 166 -7.35 -22.95 7.36
C LEU A 166 -6.88 -22.90 5.91
N ILE A 167 -5.82 -22.10 5.62
CA ILE A 167 -5.24 -22.01 4.27
C ILE A 167 -4.73 -23.38 3.79
N VAL A 168 -4.03 -24.10 4.67
CA VAL A 168 -3.47 -25.43 4.37
C VAL A 168 -4.57 -26.49 4.21
N GLU A 169 -5.52 -26.55 5.14
CA GLU A 169 -6.65 -27.51 5.11
C GLU A 169 -7.51 -27.33 3.85
N ARG A 170 -7.74 -26.09 3.44
CA ARG A 170 -8.50 -25.75 2.23
C ARG A 170 -7.68 -25.84 0.93
N LYS A 171 -6.38 -26.15 1.03
CA LYS A 171 -5.45 -26.24 -0.09
C LYS A 171 -5.38 -24.94 -0.94
N GLN A 172 -5.56 -23.79 -0.29
CA GLN A 172 -5.68 -22.49 -1.00
C GLN A 172 -4.35 -22.02 -1.59
N LEU A 173 -3.19 -22.41 -1.02
CA LEU A 173 -1.87 -21.93 -1.45
C LEU A 173 -1.56 -22.23 -2.92
N TYR A 174 -1.89 -23.43 -3.38
CA TYR A 174 -1.45 -23.94 -4.69
C TYR A 174 -2.62 -24.18 -5.67
N THR A 175 -3.85 -24.14 -5.19
CA THR A 175 -5.00 -24.35 -6.06
C THR A 175 -5.31 -23.07 -6.82
N PRO A 176 -5.29 -23.07 -8.17
CA PRO A 176 -5.58 -21.89 -8.94
C PRO A 176 -7.06 -21.51 -8.84
N ASP A 177 -7.35 -20.51 -8.01
CA ASP A 177 -8.69 -19.96 -7.82
C ASP A 177 -8.62 -18.44 -7.64
N GLN A 178 -9.14 -17.70 -8.63
CA GLN A 178 -9.12 -16.25 -8.64
C GLN A 178 -9.91 -15.64 -7.48
N LEU A 179 -11.11 -16.16 -7.19
CA LEU A 179 -11.96 -15.58 -6.15
C LEU A 179 -11.33 -15.72 -4.76
N THR A 180 -10.76 -16.90 -4.47
CA THR A 180 -10.00 -17.12 -3.24
C THR A 180 -8.81 -16.18 -3.17
N THR A 181 -7.99 -16.12 -4.22
CA THR A 181 -6.80 -15.28 -4.26
C THR A 181 -7.17 -13.81 -4.04
N ASP A 182 -8.15 -13.30 -4.75
CA ASP A 182 -8.57 -11.89 -4.63
C ASP A 182 -9.08 -11.56 -3.23
N SER A 183 -9.75 -12.50 -2.54
CA SER A 183 -10.25 -12.26 -1.18
C SER A 183 -9.15 -12.01 -0.14
N PHE A 184 -7.93 -12.48 -0.37
CA PHE A 184 -6.78 -12.21 0.51
C PHE A 184 -6.21 -10.80 0.33
N PHE A 185 -6.46 -10.17 -0.81
CA PHE A 185 -5.93 -8.84 -1.14
C PHE A 185 -7.02 -7.77 -1.19
N ASP A 186 -8.29 -8.12 -0.94
CA ASP A 186 -9.39 -7.14 -0.87
C ASP A 186 -9.44 -6.48 0.51
N ALA A 187 -9.28 -5.18 0.55
CA ALA A 187 -9.31 -4.38 1.76
C ALA A 187 -10.66 -4.39 2.52
N ASN A 188 -11.72 -4.87 1.89
CA ASN A 188 -13.08 -4.84 2.46
C ASN A 188 -13.61 -6.22 2.84
N VAL A 189 -12.83 -7.27 2.62
CA VAL A 189 -13.24 -8.66 2.82
C VAL A 189 -12.26 -9.37 3.75
N SER A 190 -12.79 -10.22 4.64
CA SER A 190 -11.96 -11.20 5.34
C SER A 190 -12.04 -12.54 4.60
N PRO A 191 -10.90 -13.15 4.22
CA PRO A 191 -10.87 -14.49 3.64
C PRO A 191 -11.19 -15.59 4.66
N PHE A 192 -11.28 -15.23 5.94
CA PHE A 192 -11.52 -16.17 7.04
C PHE A 192 -12.98 -16.16 7.48
N PRO A 193 -13.56 -17.33 7.79
CA PRO A 193 -15.00 -17.47 8.05
C PRO A 193 -15.46 -17.00 9.42
N SER A 194 -14.57 -16.54 10.28
CA SER A 194 -14.94 -16.02 11.59
C SER A 194 -15.73 -14.72 11.46
N SER A 195 -16.87 -14.63 12.14
CA SER A 195 -17.64 -13.38 12.21
C SER A 195 -16.90 -12.27 12.97
N GLU A 196 -15.84 -12.59 13.68
CA GLU A 196 -15.00 -11.68 14.43
C GLU A 196 -13.74 -11.27 13.67
N ALA A 197 -13.46 -11.92 12.52
CA ALA A 197 -12.31 -11.57 11.70
C ALA A 197 -12.49 -10.20 11.06
N PRO A 198 -11.60 -9.24 11.31
CA PRO A 198 -11.64 -7.93 10.66
C PRO A 198 -11.51 -8.06 9.13
N ALA A 199 -11.95 -7.06 8.40
CA ALA A 199 -11.65 -6.94 6.98
C ALA A 199 -10.13 -6.73 6.76
N ASN A 200 -9.65 -7.06 5.58
CA ASN A 200 -8.25 -6.86 5.15
C ASN A 200 -7.18 -7.70 5.89
N VAL A 201 -7.58 -8.63 6.75
CA VAL A 201 -6.60 -9.45 7.50
C VAL A 201 -5.87 -10.49 6.63
N GLY A 202 -6.35 -10.76 5.42
CA GLY A 202 -5.65 -11.62 4.46
C GLY A 202 -4.24 -11.12 4.12
N SER A 203 -4.02 -9.83 4.13
CA SER A 203 -2.71 -9.21 3.86
C SER A 203 -1.68 -9.40 5.00
N TRP A 204 -2.10 -9.90 6.17
CA TRP A 204 -1.21 -10.24 7.29
C TRP A 204 -0.36 -11.49 6.97
N ILE A 205 -0.99 -12.49 6.37
CA ILE A 205 -0.38 -13.77 6.00
C ILE A 205 0.50 -13.61 4.75
#